data_f8446826ee5244878686d40f6f547b7c
#
_entry.id   f8446826ee5244878686d40f6f547b7c
#
_cell.length_a   1.000
_cell.length_b   1.000
_cell.length_c   1.000
_cell.angle_alpha   90.00
_cell.angle_beta   90.00
_cell.angle_gamma   90.00
#
_symmetry.space_group_name_H-M   'P 1'
#
loop_
_entity.id
_entity.type
_entity.pdbx_description
1 polymer ?
#
loop_
_entity_poly.entity_id
_entity_poly.type
_entity_poly.pdbx_seq_one_letter_code
_entity_poly.pdbx_strand_id
1 'polypeptide(L)'
;SIMDGAIAPFRSAKYSKNLRSLVQNIKKYNIPLNVPFKNLTEDQVRLIKIGFGTYKGIDKFFEKLETKTYKMHIRVLLSRYRGYTICSACKGSRLRREALQVKIDDKSIYDVVKLPIEKSLQYFNDLELSEYESHIADRVLKEIIKRLTFLDNVGIGYLALDRLSSTLSGGETQRINLATSIGSSLVGTLYVLDEPTIGLHPRDNLRLIDLLKNLRDIGNTVLIVEHDPEMMQHADLIFDLGPKAGANGGKIIVSGTYDEIKKDKKSLTGKYLSGKLKIPIPKKRNTDKSKSIEIIGAKENNLKNLNVEIPLNKFVVITGVSGSGKSTLIHDVLYSGIAKYFGMAPSHVGKFDDIKGARYIDEIEIVDQSPIGKSPRSNPISYVKAFEHIRELFSSTHQARARGYKPGYFSFNVPGGRCETCAGDGFIKVEMQFLADLYLTCDDCDGTRFKKEIREISYRGKNLVDVLEMTVDNALEFFKGNPKIARYLQVLSDVGLGYIKLGQPSNTLSGGEAQRVKLAAHLAVRRDTKHTLFIFDEPTTGLHFDDISKLLNYFWLLLERNNSVVIIEHNLDVIKCADHIIDLGPEAGEKGGEVVAVGTPEEIITVERSWTGKYLKSYLN
;
A
#
# COMPACT_ATOMS: atom_id res chain seq x y z
N SER A 1 26.72 11.02 14.43
CA SER A 1 27.65 10.65 15.52
C SER A 1 26.90 10.10 16.73
N ILE A 2 27.64 9.62 17.76
CA ILE A 2 27.05 9.18 19.03
C ILE A 2 26.27 10.31 19.71
N MET A 3 26.80 11.53 19.67
CA MET A 3 26.13 12.72 20.24
C MET A 3 24.88 13.09 19.47
N ASP A 4 24.84 12.91 18.16
CA ASP A 4 23.66 13.15 17.32
C ASP A 4 22.63 12.01 17.41
N GLY A 5 22.85 11.06 18.31
CA GLY A 5 21.93 9.96 18.58
C GLY A 5 22.09 8.76 17.64
N ALA A 6 23.29 8.43 17.19
CA ALA A 6 23.56 7.22 16.41
C ALA A 6 23.06 5.93 17.10
N ILE A 7 22.99 5.92 18.44
CA ILE A 7 22.43 4.81 19.21
C ILE A 7 20.94 5.06 19.42
N ALA A 8 20.13 4.70 18.44
CA ALA A 8 18.70 5.00 18.37
C ALA A 8 17.89 4.64 19.66
N PRO A 9 18.09 3.50 20.35
CA PRO A 9 17.35 3.20 21.59
C PRO A 9 17.57 4.24 22.69
N PHE A 10 18.70 4.92 22.71
CA PHE A 10 19.06 5.88 23.77
C PHE A 10 18.59 7.31 23.52
N ARG A 11 17.98 7.59 22.35
CA ARG A 11 17.40 8.92 22.04
C ARG A 11 16.20 9.27 22.94
N SER A 12 15.46 8.26 23.40
CA SER A 12 14.28 8.52 24.24
C SER A 12 14.65 9.00 25.62
N ALA A 13 13.88 9.94 26.17
CA ALA A 13 14.08 10.46 27.54
C ALA A 13 14.18 9.35 28.60
N LYS A 14 13.40 8.30 28.44
CA LYS A 14 13.37 7.13 29.34
C LYS A 14 14.70 6.36 29.41
N TYR A 15 15.44 6.29 28.30
CA TYR A 15 16.69 5.54 28.19
C TYR A 15 17.95 6.40 28.02
N SER A 16 17.81 7.72 28.06
CA SER A 16 18.92 8.70 27.96
C SER A 16 20.00 8.51 29.04
N LYS A 17 19.65 7.88 30.18
CA LYS A 17 20.63 7.53 31.23
C LYS A 17 21.74 6.62 30.70
N ASN A 18 21.45 5.72 29.75
CA ASN A 18 22.46 4.83 29.15
C ASN A 18 23.44 5.61 28.27
N LEU A 19 22.94 6.60 27.52
CA LEU A 19 23.81 7.51 26.74
C LEU A 19 24.72 8.32 27.65
N ARG A 20 24.19 8.89 28.76
CA ARG A 20 25.02 9.59 29.74
C ARG A 20 26.09 8.70 30.34
N SER A 21 25.77 7.47 30.71
CA SER A 21 26.73 6.49 31.22
C SER A 21 27.81 6.16 30.18
N LEU A 22 27.45 6.02 28.90
CA LEU A 22 28.39 5.84 27.81
C LEU A 22 29.35 7.04 27.73
N VAL A 23 28.81 8.26 27.63
CA VAL A 23 29.60 9.50 27.49
C VAL A 23 30.56 9.71 28.66
N GLN A 24 30.13 9.41 29.90
CA GLN A 24 31.00 9.55 31.10
C GLN A 24 32.20 8.61 31.08
N ASN A 25 32.05 7.40 30.53
CA ASN A 25 33.10 6.38 30.55
C ASN A 25 33.99 6.42 29.29
N ILE A 26 33.57 7.07 28.23
CA ILE A 26 34.18 6.98 26.88
C ILE A 26 35.60 7.53 26.81
N LYS A 27 35.91 8.54 27.62
CA LYS A 27 37.24 9.21 27.62
C LYS A 27 38.40 8.25 27.88
N LYS A 28 38.17 7.16 28.65
CA LYS A 28 39.23 6.19 28.99
C LYS A 28 39.50 5.17 27.86
N TYR A 29 38.66 5.14 26.82
CA TYR A 29 38.70 4.06 25.79
C TYR A 29 38.91 4.61 24.37
N ASN A 30 39.29 5.89 24.25
CA ASN A 30 39.61 6.53 22.96
C ASN A 30 38.53 6.37 21.88
N ILE A 31 37.23 6.43 22.27
CA ILE A 31 36.12 6.35 21.31
C ILE A 31 35.65 7.79 21.02
N PRO A 32 35.71 8.25 19.76
CA PRO A 32 35.30 9.62 19.41
C PRO A 32 33.77 9.76 19.43
N LEU A 33 33.27 10.81 20.07
CA LEU A 33 31.84 11.07 20.24
C LEU A 33 31.17 11.73 19.03
N ASN A 34 31.92 12.59 18.32
CA ASN A 34 31.43 13.47 17.26
C ASN A 34 31.73 12.97 15.83
N VAL A 35 32.32 11.79 15.71
CA VAL A 35 32.60 11.15 14.41
C VAL A 35 31.40 10.32 13.97
N PRO A 36 31.07 10.27 12.68
CA PRO A 36 30.04 9.37 12.17
C PRO A 36 30.25 7.93 12.63
N PHE A 37 29.19 7.26 13.12
CA PHE A 37 29.29 5.92 13.71
C PHE A 37 29.92 4.90 12.75
N LYS A 38 29.72 5.05 11.45
CA LYS A 38 30.33 4.22 10.39
C LYS A 38 31.85 4.33 10.32
N ASN A 39 32.45 5.39 10.86
CA ASN A 39 33.88 5.64 10.85
C ASN A 39 34.56 5.15 12.15
N LEU A 40 33.82 4.54 13.06
CA LEU A 40 34.39 3.88 14.25
C LEU A 40 35.07 2.55 13.85
N THR A 41 36.15 2.21 14.54
CA THR A 41 36.80 0.91 14.34
C THR A 41 35.92 -0.23 14.87
N GLU A 42 36.16 -1.45 14.39
CA GLU A 42 35.42 -2.63 14.86
C GLU A 42 35.54 -2.84 16.37
N ASP A 43 36.72 -2.61 16.94
CA ASP A 43 36.95 -2.70 18.38
C ASP A 43 36.14 -1.63 19.16
N GLN A 44 36.09 -0.42 18.66
CA GLN A 44 35.28 0.64 19.27
C GLN A 44 33.79 0.29 19.24
N VAL A 45 33.30 -0.21 18.12
CA VAL A 45 31.90 -0.70 17.98
C VAL A 45 31.63 -1.87 18.91
N ARG A 46 32.57 -2.82 19.02
CA ARG A 46 32.49 -3.98 19.92
C ARG A 46 32.38 -3.52 21.38
N LEU A 47 33.23 -2.58 21.82
CA LEU A 47 33.18 -2.03 23.17
C LEU A 47 31.84 -1.36 23.45
N ILE A 48 31.28 -0.57 22.51
CA ILE A 48 29.96 0.07 22.65
C ILE A 48 28.85 -0.98 22.80
N LYS A 49 28.95 -2.12 22.11
CA LYS A 49 27.96 -3.20 22.21
C LYS A 49 28.06 -3.95 23.54
N ILE A 50 29.23 -4.41 23.92
CA ILE A 50 29.44 -5.25 25.10
C ILE A 50 29.38 -4.41 26.40
N GLY A 51 29.88 -3.18 26.36
CA GLY A 51 30.00 -2.28 27.52
C GLY A 51 31.41 -2.20 28.09
N PHE A 52 31.66 -1.15 28.86
CA PHE A 52 32.93 -0.88 29.54
C PHE A 52 32.71 0.02 30.77
N GLY A 53 33.53 -0.14 31.79
CA GLY A 53 33.39 0.60 33.04
C GLY A 53 32.01 0.41 33.66
N THR A 54 31.31 1.52 33.95
CA THR A 54 29.93 1.50 34.45
C THR A 54 28.88 1.45 33.34
N TYR A 55 29.28 1.64 32.09
CA TYR A 55 28.42 1.49 30.92
C TYR A 55 28.20 0.02 30.57
N LYS A 56 26.95 -0.44 30.65
CA LYS A 56 26.61 -1.86 30.54
C LYS A 56 26.58 -2.41 29.12
N GLY A 57 26.71 -1.56 28.09
CA GLY A 57 26.59 -1.96 26.69
C GLY A 57 25.17 -2.03 26.15
N ILE A 58 25.08 -2.07 24.83
CA ILE A 58 23.82 -2.19 24.09
C ILE A 58 23.23 -3.59 24.29
N ASP A 59 24.05 -4.63 24.28
CA ASP A 59 23.61 -6.03 24.37
C ASP A 59 22.91 -6.28 25.70
N LYS A 60 23.53 -5.92 26.84
CA LYS A 60 22.90 -6.04 28.16
C LYS A 60 21.67 -5.15 28.33
N PHE A 61 21.60 -4.03 27.62
CA PHE A 61 20.39 -3.20 27.59
C PHE A 61 19.23 -3.99 26.97
N PHE A 62 19.42 -4.64 25.84
CA PHE A 62 18.39 -5.46 25.20
C PHE A 62 18.06 -6.72 26.00
N GLU A 63 19.05 -7.45 26.52
CA GLU A 63 18.83 -8.59 27.41
C GLU A 63 17.90 -8.22 28.58
N LYS A 64 18.17 -7.07 29.23
CA LYS A 64 17.32 -6.58 30.31
C LYS A 64 15.90 -6.22 29.87
N LEU A 65 15.69 -5.83 28.63
CA LEU A 65 14.36 -5.58 28.08
C LEU A 65 13.64 -6.88 27.76
N GLU A 66 14.36 -7.90 27.30
CA GLU A 66 13.81 -9.24 27.01
C GLU A 66 13.22 -9.92 28.26
N THR A 67 13.80 -9.72 29.44
CA THR A 67 13.21 -10.22 30.69
C THR A 67 11.89 -9.55 31.05
N LYS A 68 11.51 -8.46 30.36
CA LYS A 68 10.31 -7.66 30.65
C LYS A 68 9.27 -7.69 29.50
N THR A 69 9.30 -8.72 28.68
CA THR A 69 8.39 -8.87 27.52
C THR A 69 6.92 -9.03 27.92
N TYR A 70 6.60 -9.28 29.19
CA TYR A 70 5.23 -9.23 29.71
C TYR A 70 4.59 -7.83 29.60
N LYS A 71 5.41 -6.75 29.44
CA LYS A 71 4.92 -5.38 29.27
C LYS A 71 4.75 -5.06 27.78
N MET A 72 3.54 -4.69 27.35
CA MET A 72 3.21 -4.37 25.96
C MET A 72 4.19 -3.37 25.32
N HIS A 73 4.46 -2.24 25.99
CA HIS A 73 5.36 -1.21 25.46
C HIS A 73 6.81 -1.67 25.27
N ILE A 74 7.26 -2.70 26.02
CA ILE A 74 8.59 -3.30 25.85
C ILE A 74 8.59 -4.23 24.64
N ARG A 75 7.53 -5.02 24.43
CA ARG A 75 7.38 -5.84 23.21
C ARG A 75 7.41 -4.96 21.96
N VAL A 76 6.67 -3.86 21.96
CA VAL A 76 6.66 -2.89 20.85
C VAL A 76 8.03 -2.25 20.65
N LEU A 77 8.77 -1.95 21.72
CA LEU A 77 10.13 -1.42 21.61
C LEU A 77 11.08 -2.45 21.01
N LEU A 78 11.07 -3.69 21.51
CA LEU A 78 11.92 -4.78 21.02
C LEU A 78 11.63 -5.11 19.55
N SER A 79 10.37 -5.11 19.11
CA SER A 79 10.01 -5.39 17.72
C SER A 79 10.60 -4.39 16.73
N ARG A 80 10.84 -3.15 17.15
CA ARG A 80 11.49 -2.11 16.31
C ARG A 80 12.97 -2.36 16.05
N TYR A 81 13.63 -3.12 16.93
CA TYR A 81 15.07 -3.36 16.86
C TYR A 81 15.42 -4.82 16.57
N ARG A 82 14.43 -5.71 16.50
CA ARG A 82 14.62 -7.09 16.05
C ARG A 82 14.66 -7.11 14.53
N GLY A 83 15.79 -7.53 13.98
CA GLY A 83 15.95 -7.87 12.58
C GLY A 83 15.89 -9.37 12.37
N TYR A 84 15.57 -9.79 11.16
CA TYR A 84 15.69 -11.18 10.74
C TYR A 84 17.09 -11.40 10.16
N THR A 85 17.83 -12.37 10.71
CA THR A 85 19.11 -12.80 10.17
C THR A 85 18.99 -14.24 9.68
N ILE A 86 19.73 -14.57 8.63
CA ILE A 86 19.77 -15.93 8.13
C ILE A 86 20.36 -16.84 9.20
N CYS A 87 19.66 -17.91 9.55
CA CYS A 87 20.11 -18.89 10.53
C CYS A 87 21.44 -19.51 10.09
N SER A 88 22.47 -19.43 10.94
CA SER A 88 23.79 -19.96 10.63
C SER A 88 23.81 -21.49 10.49
N ALA A 89 22.93 -22.21 11.18
CA ALA A 89 22.84 -23.66 11.13
C ALA A 89 22.19 -24.17 9.83
N CYS A 90 20.99 -23.64 9.46
CA CYS A 90 20.28 -24.10 8.27
C CYS A 90 20.52 -23.21 7.04
N LYS A 91 21.24 -22.09 7.16
CA LYS A 91 21.56 -21.15 6.07
C LYS A 91 20.31 -20.70 5.26
N GLY A 92 19.17 -20.61 5.94
CA GLY A 92 17.90 -20.19 5.33
C GLY A 92 16.99 -21.34 4.84
N SER A 93 17.48 -22.59 4.78
CA SER A 93 16.68 -23.73 4.30
C SER A 93 15.51 -24.11 5.21
N ARG A 94 15.51 -23.70 6.48
CA ARG A 94 14.54 -24.08 7.53
C ARG A 94 14.51 -25.59 7.83
N LEU A 95 15.28 -26.39 7.11
CA LEU A 95 15.33 -27.85 7.19
C LEU A 95 16.61 -28.32 7.88
N ARG A 96 16.58 -29.54 8.41
CA ARG A 96 17.77 -30.24 8.91
C ARG A 96 18.68 -30.63 7.75
N ARG A 97 19.97 -30.78 8.02
CA ARG A 97 20.97 -31.16 6.99
C ARG A 97 20.66 -32.51 6.33
N GLU A 98 20.12 -33.45 7.10
CA GLU A 98 19.78 -34.79 6.62
C GLU A 98 18.67 -34.72 5.55
N ALA A 99 17.67 -33.85 5.73
CA ALA A 99 16.61 -33.66 4.74
C ALA A 99 17.11 -33.09 3.41
N LEU A 100 18.24 -32.36 3.43
CA LEU A 100 18.84 -31.80 2.23
C LEU A 100 19.74 -32.80 1.49
N GLN A 101 19.99 -33.99 2.05
CA GLN A 101 20.73 -35.07 1.37
C GLN A 101 19.84 -35.81 0.37
N VAL A 102 18.50 -35.77 0.54
CA VAL A 102 17.57 -36.32 -0.46
C VAL A 102 17.56 -35.39 -1.66
N LYS A 103 17.93 -35.90 -2.80
CA LYS A 103 18.03 -35.16 -4.06
C LYS A 103 17.25 -35.83 -5.16
N ILE A 104 16.71 -35.03 -6.07
CA ILE A 104 16.14 -35.45 -7.33
C ILE A 104 16.90 -34.69 -8.41
N ASP A 105 17.53 -35.39 -9.35
CA ASP A 105 18.39 -34.78 -10.37
C ASP A 105 19.35 -33.75 -9.76
N ASP A 106 20.16 -34.22 -8.78
CA ASP A 106 21.15 -33.45 -8.01
C ASP A 106 20.63 -32.23 -7.22
N LYS A 107 19.37 -31.91 -7.25
CA LYS A 107 18.76 -30.80 -6.49
C LYS A 107 18.06 -31.28 -5.23
N SER A 108 18.34 -30.63 -4.11
CA SER A 108 17.57 -30.79 -2.87
C SER A 108 16.24 -30.03 -2.97
N ILE A 109 15.30 -30.36 -2.10
CA ILE A 109 14.03 -29.59 -2.01
C ILE A 109 14.27 -28.09 -1.81
N TYR A 110 15.33 -27.69 -1.10
CA TYR A 110 15.65 -26.28 -0.88
C TYR A 110 16.13 -25.59 -2.15
N ASP A 111 16.90 -26.28 -2.98
CA ASP A 111 17.35 -25.77 -4.27
C ASP A 111 16.17 -25.53 -5.21
N VAL A 112 15.20 -26.45 -5.22
CA VAL A 112 13.99 -26.33 -6.05
C VAL A 112 13.07 -25.23 -5.57
N VAL A 113 12.79 -25.09 -4.25
CA VAL A 113 11.87 -24.06 -3.76
C VAL A 113 12.44 -22.64 -3.84
N LYS A 114 13.75 -22.50 -4.00
CA LYS A 114 14.41 -21.23 -4.29
C LYS A 114 14.28 -20.77 -5.73
N LEU A 115 14.02 -21.68 -6.63
CA LEU A 115 13.81 -21.31 -8.04
C LEU A 115 12.55 -20.46 -8.18
N PRO A 116 12.52 -19.49 -9.11
CA PRO A 116 11.30 -18.92 -9.59
C PRO A 116 10.33 -20.02 -10.08
N ILE A 117 9.02 -19.79 -9.93
CA ILE A 117 7.98 -20.74 -10.33
C ILE A 117 8.17 -21.18 -11.79
N GLU A 118 8.48 -20.24 -12.71
CA GLU A 118 8.77 -20.55 -14.12
C GLU A 118 9.92 -21.56 -14.28
N LYS A 119 11.00 -21.38 -13.51
CA LYS A 119 12.16 -22.28 -13.54
C LYS A 119 11.88 -23.62 -12.84
N SER A 120 11.05 -23.59 -11.78
CA SER A 120 10.60 -24.81 -11.12
C SER A 120 9.71 -25.62 -12.04
N LEU A 121 8.82 -24.96 -12.78
CA LEU A 121 7.96 -25.60 -13.78
C LEU A 121 8.80 -26.24 -14.90
N GLN A 122 9.79 -25.51 -15.41
CA GLN A 122 10.71 -26.04 -16.40
C GLN A 122 11.49 -27.26 -15.85
N TYR A 123 12.03 -27.17 -14.64
CA TYR A 123 12.74 -28.27 -13.99
C TYR A 123 11.91 -29.56 -13.90
N PHE A 124 10.63 -29.44 -13.49
CA PHE A 124 9.77 -30.62 -13.40
C PHE A 124 9.30 -31.16 -14.77
N ASN A 125 9.22 -30.32 -15.80
CA ASN A 125 8.92 -30.76 -17.16
C ASN A 125 10.13 -31.47 -17.81
N ASP A 126 11.35 -31.01 -17.52
CA ASP A 126 12.59 -31.53 -18.11
C ASP A 126 13.18 -32.69 -17.29
N LEU A 127 12.51 -33.12 -16.21
CA LEU A 127 13.01 -34.14 -15.28
C LEU A 127 13.04 -35.52 -15.95
N GLU A 128 14.22 -36.07 -16.13
CA GLU A 128 14.43 -37.42 -16.65
C GLU A 128 14.41 -38.42 -15.49
N LEU A 129 13.43 -39.32 -15.48
CA LEU A 129 13.29 -40.37 -14.49
C LEU A 129 13.37 -41.76 -15.16
N SER A 130 13.87 -42.77 -14.44
CA SER A 130 13.79 -44.15 -14.86
C SER A 130 12.33 -44.58 -15.00
N GLU A 131 12.08 -45.66 -15.74
CA GLU A 131 10.73 -46.23 -15.95
C GLU A 131 10.03 -46.54 -14.61
N TYR A 132 10.76 -47.06 -13.64
CA TYR A 132 10.25 -47.35 -12.30
C TYR A 132 9.90 -46.08 -11.52
N GLU A 133 10.76 -45.10 -11.51
CA GLU A 133 10.54 -43.80 -10.83
C GLU A 133 9.39 -43.03 -11.48
N SER A 134 9.31 -43.04 -12.81
CA SER A 134 8.23 -42.41 -13.56
C SER A 134 6.88 -43.00 -13.18
N HIS A 135 6.79 -44.31 -13.04
CA HIS A 135 5.53 -44.96 -12.63
C HIS A 135 5.09 -44.59 -11.23
N ILE A 136 6.02 -44.45 -10.29
CA ILE A 136 5.75 -44.03 -8.91
C ILE A 136 5.37 -42.55 -8.85
N ALA A 137 6.08 -41.70 -9.58
CA ALA A 137 5.97 -40.25 -9.48
C ALA A 137 4.87 -39.63 -10.37
N ASP A 138 4.33 -40.36 -11.36
CA ASP A 138 3.46 -39.85 -12.42
C ASP A 138 2.32 -38.97 -11.89
N ARG A 139 1.55 -39.45 -10.92
CA ARG A 139 0.42 -38.73 -10.34
C ARG A 139 0.88 -37.45 -9.61
N VAL A 140 1.98 -37.54 -8.88
CA VAL A 140 2.51 -36.41 -8.07
C VAL A 140 3.11 -35.34 -8.99
N LEU A 141 3.87 -35.76 -10.00
CA LEU A 141 4.46 -34.85 -10.98
C LEU A 141 3.39 -34.09 -11.78
N LYS A 142 2.36 -34.80 -12.26
CA LYS A 142 1.24 -34.18 -12.96
C LYS A 142 0.55 -33.11 -12.12
N GLU A 143 0.36 -33.38 -10.82
CA GLU A 143 -0.26 -32.40 -9.91
C GLU A 143 0.67 -31.20 -9.60
N ILE A 144 1.98 -31.44 -9.43
CA ILE A 144 2.96 -30.36 -9.24
C ILE A 144 3.02 -29.47 -10.49
N ILE A 145 3.19 -30.05 -11.66
CA ILE A 145 3.25 -29.32 -12.93
C ILE A 145 1.98 -28.51 -13.14
N LYS A 146 0.80 -29.11 -12.91
CA LYS A 146 -0.49 -28.45 -13.03
C LYS A 146 -0.56 -27.21 -12.12
N ARG A 147 -0.20 -27.33 -10.84
CA ARG A 147 -0.24 -26.20 -9.88
C ARG A 147 0.76 -25.12 -10.23
N LEU A 148 1.99 -25.50 -10.62
CA LEU A 148 2.99 -24.51 -11.06
C LEU A 148 2.55 -23.80 -12.33
N THR A 149 1.92 -24.49 -13.27
CA THR A 149 1.33 -23.90 -14.49
C THR A 149 0.25 -22.88 -14.15
N PHE A 150 -0.62 -23.15 -13.18
CA PHE A 150 -1.61 -22.15 -12.75
C PHE A 150 -0.96 -20.90 -12.14
N LEU A 151 0.05 -21.09 -11.30
CA LEU A 151 0.80 -19.97 -10.72
C LEU A 151 1.53 -19.14 -11.79
N ASP A 152 2.07 -19.77 -12.80
CA ASP A 152 2.71 -19.08 -13.93
C ASP A 152 1.68 -18.33 -14.79
N ASN A 153 0.56 -18.95 -15.11
CA ASN A 153 -0.51 -18.38 -15.92
C ASN A 153 -1.17 -17.15 -15.27
N VAL A 154 -1.26 -17.08 -13.93
CA VAL A 154 -1.72 -15.86 -13.23
C VAL A 154 -0.67 -14.77 -13.16
N GLY A 155 0.50 -14.94 -13.81
CA GLY A 155 1.54 -13.91 -13.93
C GLY A 155 2.43 -13.75 -12.69
N ILE A 156 2.59 -14.80 -11.87
CA ILE A 156 3.51 -14.80 -10.70
C ILE A 156 4.68 -15.78 -10.86
N GLY A 157 4.95 -16.21 -12.09
CA GLY A 157 6.04 -17.12 -12.44
C GLY A 157 7.44 -16.67 -11.95
N TYR A 158 7.62 -15.37 -11.76
CA TYR A 158 8.86 -14.78 -11.26
C TYR A 158 9.10 -14.96 -9.75
N LEU A 159 8.08 -15.34 -8.97
CA LEU A 159 8.21 -15.54 -7.53
C LEU A 159 8.87 -16.87 -7.21
N ALA A 160 9.73 -16.87 -6.18
CA ALA A 160 10.25 -18.12 -5.61
C ALA A 160 9.21 -18.73 -4.65
N LEU A 161 9.15 -20.07 -4.61
CA LEU A 161 8.19 -20.79 -3.76
C LEU A 161 8.44 -20.59 -2.26
N ASP A 162 9.69 -20.29 -1.85
CA ASP A 162 10.06 -20.04 -0.46
C ASP A 162 9.85 -18.59 -0.01
N ARG A 163 9.33 -17.71 -0.89
CA ARG A 163 9.10 -16.29 -0.57
C ARG A 163 8.13 -16.13 0.59
N LEU A 164 8.50 -15.28 1.54
CA LEU A 164 7.67 -15.00 2.71
C LEU A 164 6.38 -14.29 2.30
N SER A 165 5.23 -14.78 2.77
CA SER A 165 3.91 -14.19 2.48
C SER A 165 3.81 -12.71 2.91
N SER A 166 4.50 -12.32 3.98
CA SER A 166 4.56 -10.93 4.46
C SER A 166 5.28 -9.97 3.52
N THR A 167 5.99 -10.48 2.51
CA THR A 167 6.70 -9.66 1.49
C THR A 167 5.97 -9.61 0.16
N LEU A 168 4.82 -10.27 0.06
CA LEU A 168 3.98 -10.26 -1.13
C LEU A 168 3.17 -8.95 -1.18
N SER A 169 3.01 -8.40 -2.38
CA SER A 169 2.07 -7.32 -2.62
C SER A 169 0.62 -7.81 -2.53
N GLY A 170 -0.33 -6.89 -2.41
CA GLY A 170 -1.76 -7.22 -2.40
C GLY A 170 -2.18 -8.00 -3.65
N GLY A 171 -1.78 -7.53 -4.84
CA GLY A 171 -2.05 -8.20 -6.10
C GLY A 171 -1.39 -9.59 -6.24
N GLU A 172 -0.14 -9.76 -5.75
CA GLU A 172 0.52 -11.08 -5.72
C GLU A 172 -0.25 -12.07 -4.84
N THR A 173 -0.68 -11.64 -3.65
CA THR A 173 -1.47 -12.46 -2.73
C THR A 173 -2.81 -12.87 -3.35
N GLN A 174 -3.49 -11.93 -4.00
CA GLN A 174 -4.76 -12.20 -4.67
C GLN A 174 -4.60 -13.20 -5.81
N ARG A 175 -3.54 -13.10 -6.61
CA ARG A 175 -3.22 -14.05 -7.70
C ARG A 175 -2.88 -15.46 -7.18
N ILE A 176 -2.17 -15.57 -6.05
CA ILE A 176 -1.94 -16.88 -5.40
C ILE A 176 -3.27 -17.51 -4.98
N ASN A 177 -4.17 -16.73 -4.36
CA ASN A 177 -5.49 -17.22 -3.98
C ASN A 177 -6.31 -17.64 -5.21
N LEU A 178 -6.27 -16.85 -6.28
CA LEU A 178 -6.92 -17.18 -7.55
C LEU A 178 -6.38 -18.48 -8.13
N ALA A 179 -5.06 -18.64 -8.23
CA ALA A 179 -4.43 -19.87 -8.71
C ALA A 179 -4.83 -21.09 -7.87
N THR A 180 -4.92 -20.93 -6.55
CA THR A 180 -5.36 -21.99 -5.63
C THR A 180 -6.83 -22.39 -5.89
N SER A 181 -7.70 -21.40 -6.08
CA SER A 181 -9.13 -21.62 -6.35
C SER A 181 -9.35 -22.34 -7.69
N ILE A 182 -8.65 -21.90 -8.73
CA ILE A 182 -8.71 -22.51 -10.07
C ILE A 182 -8.10 -23.91 -10.06
N GLY A 183 -7.00 -24.08 -9.32
CA GLY A 183 -6.31 -25.39 -9.18
C GLY A 183 -7.17 -26.49 -8.58
N SER A 184 -8.28 -26.15 -7.89
CA SER A 184 -9.23 -27.12 -7.32
C SER A 184 -9.99 -27.93 -8.37
N SER A 185 -9.99 -27.50 -9.64
CA SER A 185 -10.68 -28.17 -10.78
C SER A 185 -12.16 -28.53 -10.51
N LEU A 186 -12.84 -27.71 -9.71
CA LEU A 186 -14.27 -27.86 -9.44
C LEU A 186 -15.07 -27.51 -10.70
N VAL A 187 -16.14 -28.24 -10.93
CA VAL A 187 -17.11 -28.03 -12.02
C VAL A 187 -18.45 -27.67 -11.40
N GLY A 188 -19.25 -26.84 -12.08
CA GLY A 188 -20.56 -26.41 -11.59
C GLY A 188 -20.47 -25.44 -10.40
N THR A 189 -19.35 -24.76 -10.25
CA THR A 189 -19.04 -23.84 -9.16
C THR A 189 -19.23 -22.37 -9.60
N LEU A 190 -19.73 -21.52 -8.69
CA LEU A 190 -19.71 -20.06 -8.86
C LEU A 190 -18.42 -19.49 -8.27
N TYR A 191 -17.58 -18.91 -9.12
CA TYR A 191 -16.42 -18.14 -8.74
C TYR A 191 -16.77 -16.67 -8.70
N VAL A 192 -16.53 -16.01 -7.56
CA VAL A 192 -16.72 -14.57 -7.40
C VAL A 192 -15.35 -13.93 -7.19
N LEU A 193 -14.97 -13.03 -8.09
CA LEU A 193 -13.68 -12.38 -8.13
C LEU A 193 -13.87 -10.86 -8.02
N ASP A 194 -13.16 -10.25 -7.11
CA ASP A 194 -13.17 -8.80 -6.87
C ASP A 194 -11.87 -8.19 -7.38
N GLU A 195 -11.96 -7.40 -8.46
CA GLU A 195 -10.86 -6.68 -9.11
C GLU A 195 -9.59 -7.56 -9.35
N PRO A 196 -9.71 -8.68 -10.07
CA PRO A 196 -8.57 -9.60 -10.26
C PRO A 196 -7.42 -9.02 -11.10
N THR A 197 -7.63 -7.89 -11.80
CA THR A 197 -6.61 -7.20 -12.59
C THR A 197 -5.72 -6.24 -11.77
N ILE A 198 -5.97 -6.08 -10.46
CA ILE A 198 -5.18 -5.18 -9.60
C ILE A 198 -3.68 -5.46 -9.72
N GLY A 199 -2.90 -4.39 -9.98
CA GLY A 199 -1.44 -4.45 -10.07
C GLY A 199 -0.91 -5.24 -11.26
N LEU A 200 -1.78 -5.57 -12.24
CA LEU A 200 -1.37 -6.17 -13.50
C LEU A 200 -1.03 -5.09 -14.53
N HIS A 201 0.02 -5.36 -15.28
CA HIS A 201 0.28 -4.63 -16.52
C HIS A 201 -0.71 -5.09 -17.60
N PRO A 202 -1.16 -4.24 -18.54
CA PRO A 202 -2.09 -4.62 -19.61
C PRO A 202 -1.68 -5.89 -20.37
N ARG A 203 -0.39 -6.13 -20.56
CA ARG A 203 0.12 -7.37 -21.16
C ARG A 203 -0.33 -8.64 -20.40
N ASP A 204 -0.40 -8.56 -19.07
CA ASP A 204 -0.68 -9.72 -18.24
C ASP A 204 -2.20 -9.93 -18.07
N ASN A 205 -3.03 -8.90 -18.34
CA ASN A 205 -4.50 -8.99 -18.32
C ASN A 205 -5.02 -10.05 -19.29
N LEU A 206 -4.48 -10.12 -20.51
CA LEU A 206 -4.92 -11.11 -21.51
C LEU A 206 -4.74 -12.55 -21.03
N ARG A 207 -3.62 -12.87 -20.38
CA ARG A 207 -3.37 -14.18 -19.81
C ARG A 207 -4.40 -14.55 -18.73
N LEU A 208 -4.75 -13.57 -17.89
CA LEU A 208 -5.79 -13.75 -16.88
C LEU A 208 -7.17 -13.96 -17.51
N ILE A 209 -7.50 -13.18 -18.54
CA ILE A 209 -8.77 -13.32 -19.29
C ILE A 209 -8.90 -14.72 -19.89
N ASP A 210 -7.86 -15.22 -20.54
CA ASP A 210 -7.86 -16.57 -21.14
C ASP A 210 -8.05 -17.65 -20.09
N LEU A 211 -7.41 -17.50 -18.93
CA LEU A 211 -7.56 -18.42 -17.81
C LEU A 211 -9.00 -18.41 -17.25
N LEU A 212 -9.63 -17.24 -17.11
CA LEU A 212 -11.01 -17.12 -16.64
C LEU A 212 -12.02 -17.67 -17.66
N LYS A 213 -11.76 -17.49 -18.95
CA LYS A 213 -12.56 -18.12 -20.02
C LYS A 213 -12.47 -19.66 -19.95
N ASN A 214 -11.27 -20.20 -19.80
CA ASN A 214 -11.08 -21.64 -19.64
C ASN A 214 -11.84 -22.17 -18.41
N LEU A 215 -11.83 -21.43 -17.30
CA LEU A 215 -12.57 -21.78 -16.09
C LEU A 215 -14.08 -21.81 -16.34
N ARG A 216 -14.63 -20.87 -17.09
CA ARG A 216 -16.03 -20.85 -17.55
C ARG A 216 -16.34 -22.03 -18.46
N ASP A 217 -15.49 -22.30 -19.45
CA ASP A 217 -15.71 -23.28 -20.49
C ASP A 217 -15.70 -24.72 -19.96
N ILE A 218 -15.07 -24.98 -18.80
CA ILE A 218 -15.15 -26.24 -18.07
C ILE A 218 -16.55 -26.47 -17.44
N GLY A 219 -17.44 -25.46 -17.45
CA GLY A 219 -18.79 -25.56 -16.92
C GLY A 219 -19.00 -24.85 -15.59
N ASN A 220 -18.20 -23.81 -15.30
CA ASN A 220 -18.37 -22.96 -14.15
C ASN A 220 -19.04 -21.63 -14.51
N THR A 221 -19.53 -20.93 -13.48
CA THR A 221 -19.96 -19.54 -13.59
C THR A 221 -18.89 -18.63 -12.98
N VAL A 222 -18.47 -17.60 -13.71
CA VAL A 222 -17.46 -16.64 -13.24
C VAL A 222 -18.09 -15.26 -13.15
N LEU A 223 -18.23 -14.74 -11.94
CA LEU A 223 -18.72 -13.39 -11.64
C LEU A 223 -17.54 -12.51 -11.25
N ILE A 224 -17.35 -11.41 -11.96
CA ILE A 224 -16.21 -10.51 -11.78
C ILE A 224 -16.71 -9.11 -11.49
N VAL A 225 -16.18 -8.47 -10.44
CA VAL A 225 -16.32 -7.04 -10.20
C VAL A 225 -15.07 -6.38 -10.78
N GLU A 226 -15.24 -5.49 -11.77
CA GLU A 226 -14.10 -4.92 -12.49
C GLU A 226 -14.37 -3.52 -13.07
N HIS A 227 -13.27 -2.79 -13.27
CA HIS A 227 -13.24 -1.48 -13.90
C HIS A 227 -12.36 -1.45 -15.17
N ASP A 228 -11.65 -2.53 -15.46
CA ASP A 228 -10.76 -2.63 -16.61
C ASP A 228 -11.53 -2.79 -17.93
N PRO A 229 -11.30 -1.92 -18.95
CA PRO A 229 -12.02 -1.98 -20.23
C PRO A 229 -11.78 -3.28 -21.01
N GLU A 230 -10.57 -3.85 -20.93
CA GLU A 230 -10.21 -5.07 -21.65
C GLU A 230 -10.93 -6.27 -21.06
N MET A 231 -11.02 -6.36 -19.72
CA MET A 231 -11.82 -7.39 -19.05
C MET A 231 -13.30 -7.27 -19.42
N MET A 232 -13.86 -6.04 -19.41
CA MET A 232 -15.26 -5.81 -19.82
C MET A 232 -15.51 -6.23 -21.27
N GLN A 233 -14.56 -5.98 -22.18
CA GLN A 233 -14.69 -6.35 -23.60
C GLN A 233 -14.84 -7.86 -23.81
N HIS A 234 -14.28 -8.65 -22.90
CA HIS A 234 -14.28 -10.12 -22.98
C HIS A 234 -15.37 -10.78 -22.13
N ALA A 235 -16.20 -10.01 -21.43
CA ALA A 235 -17.33 -10.51 -20.66
C ALA A 235 -18.50 -10.94 -21.57
N ASP A 236 -19.18 -12.03 -21.22
CA ASP A 236 -20.38 -12.49 -21.92
C ASP A 236 -21.58 -11.58 -21.62
N LEU A 237 -21.65 -11.09 -20.36
CA LEU A 237 -22.72 -10.22 -19.86
C LEU A 237 -22.15 -9.22 -18.87
N ILE A 238 -22.54 -7.97 -18.97
CA ILE A 238 -22.15 -6.89 -18.09
C ILE A 238 -23.37 -6.32 -17.38
N PHE A 239 -23.27 -6.11 -16.07
CA PHE A 239 -24.22 -5.38 -15.25
C PHE A 239 -23.58 -4.06 -14.82
N ASP A 240 -24.07 -2.94 -15.35
CA ASP A 240 -23.59 -1.59 -14.95
C ASP A 240 -24.41 -1.07 -13.78
N LEU A 241 -23.75 -0.88 -12.64
CA LEU A 241 -24.32 -0.44 -11.38
C LEU A 241 -24.08 1.06 -11.18
N GLY A 242 -25.13 1.79 -10.80
CA GLY A 242 -25.00 3.24 -10.61
C GLY A 242 -26.30 3.87 -10.10
N PRO A 243 -26.59 5.16 -10.52
CA PRO A 243 -25.75 6.04 -11.36
C PRO A 243 -24.57 6.68 -10.63
N LYS A 244 -24.59 6.67 -9.29
CA LYS A 244 -23.56 7.22 -8.41
C LYS A 244 -23.24 6.22 -7.30
N ALA A 245 -22.34 6.60 -6.38
CA ALA A 245 -22.03 5.82 -5.21
C ALA A 245 -22.97 6.09 -4.02
N GLY A 246 -22.95 5.23 -3.01
CA GLY A 246 -23.71 5.37 -1.76
C GLY A 246 -25.22 5.35 -1.95
N ALA A 247 -25.94 6.22 -1.24
CA ALA A 247 -27.42 6.30 -1.27
C ALA A 247 -28.01 6.59 -2.66
N ASN A 248 -27.23 7.17 -3.55
CA ASN A 248 -27.62 7.49 -4.92
C ASN A 248 -27.22 6.42 -5.93
N GLY A 249 -26.63 5.32 -5.47
CA GLY A 249 -26.20 4.17 -6.25
C GLY A 249 -27.08 2.95 -6.07
N GLY A 250 -26.49 1.77 -6.29
CA GLY A 250 -27.10 0.48 -6.01
C GLY A 250 -28.24 0.07 -6.96
N LYS A 251 -28.35 0.69 -8.14
CA LYS A 251 -29.31 0.33 -9.17
C LYS A 251 -28.62 -0.22 -10.40
N ILE A 252 -29.19 -1.23 -11.03
CA ILE A 252 -28.76 -1.67 -12.36
C ILE A 252 -29.24 -0.59 -13.34
N ILE A 253 -28.29 0.08 -14.00
CA ILE A 253 -28.57 1.11 -15.01
C ILE A 253 -28.88 0.47 -16.35
N VAL A 254 -28.04 -0.52 -16.72
CA VAL A 254 -28.16 -1.29 -17.93
C VAL A 254 -27.50 -2.65 -17.72
N SER A 255 -28.00 -3.67 -18.39
CA SER A 255 -27.35 -4.98 -18.49
C SER A 255 -27.37 -5.43 -19.94
N GLY A 256 -26.29 -6.06 -20.39
CA GLY A 256 -26.16 -6.52 -21.77
C GLY A 256 -24.72 -6.86 -22.13
N THR A 257 -24.50 -7.09 -23.40
CA THR A 257 -23.17 -7.27 -24.00
C THR A 257 -22.36 -5.97 -23.98
N TYR A 258 -21.06 -6.07 -24.17
CA TYR A 258 -20.16 -4.90 -24.26
C TYR A 258 -20.66 -3.83 -25.25
N ASP A 259 -21.16 -4.23 -26.42
CA ASP A 259 -21.66 -3.31 -27.44
C ASP A 259 -23.00 -2.67 -27.06
N GLU A 260 -23.85 -3.33 -26.32
CA GLU A 260 -25.10 -2.78 -25.78
C GLU A 260 -24.80 -1.73 -24.71
N ILE A 261 -23.87 -2.01 -23.79
CA ILE A 261 -23.41 -1.04 -22.80
C ILE A 261 -22.86 0.24 -23.46
N LYS A 262 -22.03 0.12 -24.50
CA LYS A 262 -21.48 1.25 -25.26
C LYS A 262 -22.54 2.13 -25.91
N LYS A 263 -23.67 1.56 -26.30
CA LYS A 263 -24.78 2.29 -26.96
C LYS A 263 -25.70 2.97 -25.97
N ASP A 264 -25.71 2.54 -24.72
CA ASP A 264 -26.61 3.12 -23.70
C ASP A 264 -26.25 4.60 -23.40
N LYS A 265 -27.29 5.44 -23.32
CA LYS A 265 -27.14 6.89 -23.09
C LYS A 265 -27.04 7.25 -21.62
N LYS A 266 -27.56 6.40 -20.72
CA LYS A 266 -27.60 6.64 -19.28
C LYS A 266 -26.34 6.12 -18.58
N SER A 267 -25.76 5.03 -19.08
CA SER A 267 -24.55 4.43 -18.55
C SER A 267 -23.36 5.39 -18.63
N LEU A 268 -22.76 5.69 -17.49
CA LEU A 268 -21.52 6.46 -17.41
C LEU A 268 -20.34 5.63 -17.96
N THR A 269 -20.28 4.36 -17.58
CA THR A 269 -19.32 3.37 -18.11
C THR A 269 -19.41 3.29 -19.64
N GLY A 270 -20.63 3.18 -20.19
CA GLY A 270 -20.85 3.13 -21.64
C GLY A 270 -20.38 4.40 -22.37
N LYS A 271 -20.48 5.57 -21.76
CA LYS A 271 -19.97 6.83 -22.33
C LYS A 271 -18.45 6.85 -22.43
N TYR A 272 -17.74 6.31 -21.43
CA TYR A 272 -16.28 6.17 -21.47
C TYR A 272 -15.86 5.10 -22.48
N LEU A 273 -16.46 3.92 -22.44
CA LEU A 273 -16.17 2.82 -23.38
C LEU A 273 -16.44 3.20 -24.86
N SER A 274 -17.45 4.03 -25.11
CA SER A 274 -17.74 4.53 -26.46
C SER A 274 -16.87 5.71 -26.91
N GLY A 275 -16.00 6.23 -26.02
CA GLY A 275 -15.18 7.41 -26.28
C GLY A 275 -15.91 8.75 -26.30
N LYS A 276 -17.22 8.79 -25.94
CA LYS A 276 -17.99 10.04 -25.77
C LYS A 276 -17.47 10.87 -24.60
N LEU A 277 -17.03 10.21 -23.53
CA LEU A 277 -16.26 10.80 -22.45
C LEU A 277 -14.84 10.23 -22.52
N LYS A 278 -13.85 11.08 -22.33
CA LYS A 278 -12.43 10.68 -22.29
C LYS A 278 -11.73 11.47 -21.20
N ILE A 279 -10.75 10.86 -20.58
CA ILE A 279 -9.79 11.57 -19.72
C ILE A 279 -8.90 12.40 -20.65
N PRO A 280 -8.88 13.74 -20.52
CA PRO A 280 -8.17 14.60 -21.44
C PRO A 280 -6.65 14.48 -21.27
N ILE A 281 -5.94 14.43 -22.39
CA ILE A 281 -4.48 14.54 -22.40
C ILE A 281 -4.10 16.01 -22.14
N PRO A 282 -3.12 16.30 -21.27
CA PRO A 282 -2.65 17.65 -21.03
C PRO A 282 -2.18 18.33 -22.32
N LYS A 283 -2.66 19.55 -22.58
CA LYS A 283 -2.29 20.31 -23.81
C LYS A 283 -0.81 20.65 -23.87
N LYS A 284 -0.15 20.76 -22.75
CA LYS A 284 1.28 21.05 -22.63
C LYS A 284 1.86 20.24 -21.47
N ARG A 285 2.97 19.54 -21.74
CA ARG A 285 3.73 18.83 -20.71
C ARG A 285 4.78 19.75 -20.11
N ASN A 286 5.03 19.58 -18.81
CA ASN A 286 6.14 20.28 -18.16
C ASN A 286 7.44 19.56 -18.49
N THR A 287 8.27 20.13 -19.37
CA THR A 287 9.56 19.57 -19.79
C THR A 287 10.76 20.22 -19.08
N ASP A 288 10.54 21.12 -18.12
CA ASP A 288 11.64 21.75 -17.37
C ASP A 288 12.44 20.69 -16.60
N LYS A 289 13.78 20.69 -16.79
CA LYS A 289 14.72 19.73 -16.16
C LYS A 289 15.59 20.37 -15.07
N SER A 290 15.23 21.53 -14.55
CA SER A 290 16.08 22.33 -13.66
C SER A 290 16.44 21.66 -12.34
N LYS A 291 15.59 20.76 -11.81
CA LYS A 291 15.79 20.05 -10.53
C LYS A 291 15.39 18.60 -10.66
N SER A 292 16.19 17.70 -10.11
CA SER A 292 15.92 16.27 -10.08
C SER A 292 16.49 15.61 -8.83
N ILE A 293 15.96 14.42 -8.53
CA ILE A 293 16.56 13.46 -7.61
C ILE A 293 17.22 12.39 -8.46
N GLU A 294 18.50 12.15 -8.21
CA GLU A 294 19.29 11.14 -8.90
C GLU A 294 19.54 9.97 -7.96
N ILE A 295 19.06 8.79 -8.33
CA ILE A 295 19.39 7.51 -7.68
C ILE A 295 20.58 6.92 -8.44
N ILE A 296 21.64 6.57 -7.72
CA ILE A 296 22.86 6.01 -8.31
C ILE A 296 23.08 4.62 -7.76
N GLY A 297 23.25 3.66 -8.66
CA GLY A 297 23.66 2.30 -8.32
C GLY A 297 22.62 1.51 -7.51
N ALA A 298 21.32 1.61 -7.82
CA ALA A 298 20.29 0.81 -7.16
C ALA A 298 20.43 -0.68 -7.48
N LYS A 299 20.60 -1.51 -6.43
CA LYS A 299 20.95 -2.96 -6.53
C LYS A 299 20.07 -3.85 -5.67
N GLU A 300 18.98 -3.31 -5.10
CA GLU A 300 18.12 -4.10 -4.22
C GLU A 300 17.25 -5.06 -5.04
N ASN A 301 17.05 -6.26 -4.52
CA ASN A 301 16.28 -7.34 -5.14
C ASN A 301 16.75 -7.62 -6.58
N ASN A 302 15.88 -7.43 -7.58
CA ASN A 302 16.17 -7.67 -8.98
C ASN A 302 16.75 -6.45 -9.73
N LEU A 303 16.95 -5.30 -9.07
CA LEU A 303 17.49 -4.10 -9.73
C LEU A 303 18.95 -4.29 -10.15
N LYS A 304 19.24 -4.00 -11.41
CA LYS A 304 20.54 -4.24 -12.07
C LYS A 304 21.42 -3.00 -12.07
N ASN A 305 21.81 -2.52 -10.88
CA ASN A 305 22.69 -1.36 -10.73
C ASN A 305 22.17 -0.11 -11.46
N LEU A 306 20.91 0.25 -11.20
CA LEU A 306 20.23 1.31 -11.92
C LEU A 306 20.70 2.71 -11.53
N ASN A 307 20.85 3.56 -12.55
CA ASN A 307 20.91 5.00 -12.39
C ASN A 307 19.63 5.60 -12.93
N VAL A 308 18.90 6.33 -12.07
CA VAL A 308 17.57 6.86 -12.40
C VAL A 308 17.48 8.32 -11.99
N GLU A 309 17.07 9.17 -12.91
CA GLU A 309 16.78 10.57 -12.66
C GLU A 309 15.28 10.79 -12.56
N ILE A 310 14.81 11.36 -11.45
CA ILE A 310 13.41 11.68 -11.18
C ILE A 310 13.27 13.19 -11.16
N PRO A 311 12.71 13.80 -12.20
CA PRO A 311 12.54 15.25 -12.28
C PRO A 311 11.51 15.73 -11.23
N LEU A 312 11.79 16.85 -10.59
CA LEU A 312 10.91 17.47 -9.60
C LEU A 312 9.90 18.44 -10.26
N ASN A 313 8.86 18.82 -9.49
CA ASN A 313 7.77 19.70 -9.95
C ASN A 313 7.05 19.17 -11.20
N LYS A 314 6.98 17.85 -11.33
CA LYS A 314 6.36 17.14 -12.47
C LYS A 314 5.45 16.02 -12.01
N PHE A 315 4.58 15.63 -12.91
CA PHE A 315 3.82 14.40 -12.83
C PHE A 315 4.63 13.26 -13.43
N VAL A 316 5.34 12.52 -12.58
CA VAL A 316 6.22 11.41 -12.98
C VAL A 316 5.50 10.08 -12.74
N VAL A 317 5.51 9.22 -13.76
CA VAL A 317 4.93 7.88 -13.68
C VAL A 317 6.02 6.83 -13.80
N ILE A 318 6.05 5.91 -12.83
CA ILE A 318 6.89 4.71 -12.85
C ILE A 318 6.01 3.57 -13.34
N THR A 319 6.34 3.01 -14.47
CA THR A 319 5.56 1.94 -15.12
C THR A 319 6.43 0.74 -15.47
N GLY A 320 5.84 -0.29 -16.04
CA GLY A 320 6.51 -1.54 -16.42
C GLY A 320 5.74 -2.78 -15.98
N VAL A 321 6.13 -3.93 -16.49
CA VAL A 321 5.46 -5.21 -16.20
C VAL A 321 5.47 -5.55 -14.69
N SER A 322 4.52 -6.38 -14.26
CA SER A 322 4.49 -6.85 -12.86
C SER A 322 5.80 -7.56 -12.53
N GLY A 323 6.39 -7.31 -11.32
CA GLY A 323 7.67 -7.89 -10.93
C GLY A 323 8.91 -7.29 -11.58
N SER A 324 8.81 -6.18 -12.35
CA SER A 324 9.98 -5.52 -12.97
C SER A 324 10.87 -4.74 -11.99
N GLY A 325 10.44 -4.55 -10.73
CA GLY A 325 11.22 -3.85 -9.70
C GLY A 325 10.72 -2.46 -9.33
N LYS A 326 9.54 -2.02 -9.80
CA LYS A 326 8.95 -0.70 -9.52
C LYS A 326 8.86 -0.37 -8.04
N SER A 327 8.21 -1.24 -7.26
CA SER A 327 8.03 -1.04 -5.81
C SER A 327 9.38 -1.05 -5.08
N THR A 328 10.33 -1.92 -5.49
CA THR A 328 11.69 -1.93 -4.95
C THR A 328 12.40 -0.59 -5.19
N LEU A 329 12.35 -0.06 -6.41
CA LEU A 329 12.97 1.23 -6.73
C LEU A 329 12.35 2.38 -5.93
N ILE A 330 11.04 2.40 -5.82
CA ILE A 330 10.32 3.53 -5.22
C ILE A 330 10.22 3.42 -3.70
N HIS A 331 9.85 2.26 -3.14
CA HIS A 331 9.67 2.11 -1.69
C HIS A 331 11.01 1.87 -0.97
N ASP A 332 11.78 0.87 -1.45
CA ASP A 332 12.98 0.44 -0.71
C ASP A 332 14.17 1.37 -0.96
N VAL A 333 14.31 1.90 -2.19
CA VAL A 333 15.44 2.77 -2.56
C VAL A 333 15.07 4.24 -2.41
N LEU A 334 14.14 4.79 -3.19
CA LEU A 334 13.84 6.22 -3.21
C LEU A 334 13.28 6.70 -1.87
N TYR A 335 12.10 6.17 -1.48
CA TYR A 335 11.42 6.63 -0.27
C TYR A 335 12.26 6.37 0.98
N SER A 336 12.72 5.13 1.16
CA SER A 336 13.49 4.76 2.36
C SER A 336 14.84 5.48 2.44
N GLY A 337 15.51 5.71 1.29
CA GLY A 337 16.75 6.45 1.22
C GLY A 337 16.59 7.92 1.60
N ILE A 338 15.59 8.60 1.05
CA ILE A 338 15.29 10.00 1.37
C ILE A 338 14.71 10.14 2.78
N ALA A 339 13.84 9.22 3.23
CA ALA A 339 13.34 9.21 4.61
C ALA A 339 14.49 9.13 5.62
N LYS A 340 15.51 8.30 5.33
CA LYS A 340 16.73 8.23 6.14
C LYS A 340 17.53 9.54 6.11
N TYR A 341 17.61 10.22 4.96
CA TYR A 341 18.24 11.54 4.84
C TYR A 341 17.55 12.57 5.75
N PHE A 342 16.20 12.56 5.84
CA PHE A 342 15.43 13.41 6.76
C PHE A 342 15.41 12.91 8.22
N GLY A 343 16.20 11.89 8.57
CA GLY A 343 16.30 11.38 9.94
C GLY A 343 15.13 10.52 10.39
N MET A 344 14.25 10.12 9.48
CA MET A 344 13.23 9.08 9.74
C MET A 344 13.91 7.71 9.86
N ALA A 345 13.25 6.76 10.51
CA ALA A 345 13.76 5.39 10.69
C ALA A 345 12.88 4.41 9.89
N PRO A 346 13.09 4.26 8.58
CA PRO A 346 12.39 3.27 7.78
C PRO A 346 12.75 1.85 8.25
N SER A 347 11.83 0.90 8.09
CA SER A 347 12.03 -0.49 8.50
C SER A 347 13.13 -1.20 7.70
N HIS A 348 13.26 -0.82 6.44
CA HIS A 348 14.27 -1.33 5.51
C HIS A 348 14.75 -0.20 4.59
N VAL A 349 16.01 -0.23 4.22
CA VAL A 349 16.60 0.66 3.20
C VAL A 349 17.29 -0.23 2.20
N GLY A 350 16.86 -0.16 0.95
CA GLY A 350 17.43 -0.95 -0.14
C GLY A 350 18.89 -0.59 -0.44
N LYS A 351 19.56 -1.44 -1.19
CA LYS A 351 20.97 -1.26 -1.57
C LYS A 351 21.08 -0.31 -2.75
N PHE A 352 21.82 0.77 -2.57
CA PHE A 352 22.19 1.75 -3.60
C PHE A 352 23.53 2.42 -3.21
N ASP A 353 24.17 3.05 -4.18
CA ASP A 353 25.44 3.72 -3.93
C ASP A 353 25.22 5.14 -3.38
N ASP A 354 24.36 5.96 -4.00
CA ASP A 354 24.06 7.34 -3.54
C ASP A 354 22.67 7.82 -4.00
N ILE A 355 22.12 8.81 -3.31
CA ILE A 355 20.94 9.59 -3.73
C ILE A 355 21.28 11.07 -3.66
N LYS A 356 21.31 11.73 -4.82
CA LYS A 356 21.55 13.15 -4.94
C LYS A 356 20.23 13.91 -5.10
N GLY A 357 20.27 15.23 -4.83
CA GLY A 357 19.11 16.10 -5.04
C GLY A 357 18.07 16.09 -3.90
N ALA A 358 18.22 15.28 -2.86
CA ALA A 358 17.30 15.26 -1.69
C ALA A 358 17.16 16.66 -1.02
N ARG A 359 18.14 17.53 -1.16
CA ARG A 359 18.13 18.93 -0.65
C ARG A 359 17.11 19.84 -1.35
N TYR A 360 16.55 19.43 -2.49
CA TYR A 360 15.59 20.23 -3.25
C TYR A 360 14.15 20.04 -2.76
N ILE A 361 13.92 19.10 -1.85
CA ILE A 361 12.63 18.83 -1.22
C ILE A 361 12.75 19.01 0.29
N ASP A 362 11.64 19.37 0.94
CA ASP A 362 11.55 19.56 2.40
C ASP A 362 10.95 18.33 3.10
N GLU A 363 10.05 17.64 2.42
CA GLU A 363 9.34 16.48 2.96
C GLU A 363 9.16 15.41 1.87
N ILE A 364 9.05 14.15 2.30
CA ILE A 364 8.65 13.03 1.46
C ILE A 364 7.50 12.29 2.11
N GLU A 365 6.45 12.02 1.34
CA GLU A 365 5.24 11.35 1.80
C GLU A 365 4.88 10.21 0.86
N ILE A 366 4.52 9.07 1.45
CA ILE A 366 4.01 7.93 0.68
C ILE A 366 2.53 7.72 0.99
N VAL A 367 1.73 7.62 -0.06
CA VAL A 367 0.28 7.40 0.00
C VAL A 367 -0.02 6.05 -0.62
N ASP A 368 -0.09 5.04 0.21
CA ASP A 368 -0.36 3.65 -0.14
C ASP A 368 -1.78 3.23 0.29
N GLN A 369 -2.17 2.01 -0.06
CA GLN A 369 -3.46 1.42 0.25
C GLN A 369 -3.58 0.91 1.70
N SER A 370 -2.56 1.11 2.55
CA SER A 370 -2.62 0.69 3.94
C SER A 370 -3.74 1.42 4.70
N PRO A 371 -4.38 0.76 5.68
CA PRO A 371 -5.45 1.39 6.46
C PRO A 371 -5.00 2.69 7.13
N ILE A 372 -5.90 3.70 7.21
CA ILE A 372 -5.64 4.99 7.88
C ILE A 372 -5.49 4.88 9.41
N GLY A 373 -5.68 3.69 9.95
CA GLY A 373 -5.46 3.36 11.36
C GLY A 373 -5.80 1.92 11.66
N LYS A 374 -5.25 1.40 12.74
CA LYS A 374 -5.42 -0.01 13.17
C LYS A 374 -6.58 -0.22 14.14
N SER A 375 -7.22 0.84 14.62
CA SER A 375 -8.29 0.80 15.61
C SER A 375 -9.63 1.12 14.97
N PRO A 376 -10.75 0.48 15.38
CA PRO A 376 -12.11 0.85 14.97
C PRO A 376 -12.48 2.31 15.25
N ARG A 377 -11.74 2.99 16.15
CA ARG A 377 -11.88 4.42 16.45
C ARG A 377 -11.29 5.34 15.38
N SER A 378 -10.42 4.82 14.54
CA SER A 378 -9.91 5.58 13.40
C SER A 378 -11.03 5.73 12.37
N ASN A 379 -11.24 6.94 11.87
CA ASN A 379 -12.26 7.26 10.89
C ASN A 379 -11.83 8.43 9.99
N PRO A 380 -12.46 8.64 8.85
CA PRO A 380 -12.09 9.67 7.88
C PRO A 380 -11.99 11.07 8.48
N ILE A 381 -13.00 11.52 9.25
CA ILE A 381 -13.02 12.90 9.76
C ILE A 381 -11.96 13.17 10.83
N SER A 382 -11.58 12.15 11.61
CA SER A 382 -10.48 12.29 12.57
C SER A 382 -9.14 12.38 11.84
N TYR A 383 -8.98 11.61 10.76
CA TYR A 383 -7.75 11.59 9.97
C TYR A 383 -7.52 12.93 9.28
N VAL A 384 -8.55 13.50 8.64
CA VAL A 384 -8.46 14.83 8.02
C VAL A 384 -8.55 15.98 9.02
N LYS A 385 -8.63 15.71 10.34
CA LYS A 385 -8.72 16.69 11.45
C LYS A 385 -10.01 17.53 11.51
N ALA A 386 -11.03 17.22 10.73
CA ALA A 386 -12.33 17.90 10.79
C ALA A 386 -13.04 17.67 12.14
N PHE A 387 -12.81 16.52 12.77
CA PHE A 387 -13.46 16.17 14.03
C PHE A 387 -13.09 17.08 15.20
N GLU A 388 -11.91 17.69 15.19
CA GLU A 388 -11.49 18.65 16.22
C GLU A 388 -12.44 19.86 16.23
N HIS A 389 -12.74 20.42 15.07
CA HIS A 389 -13.65 21.58 14.92
C HIS A 389 -15.10 21.21 15.21
N ILE A 390 -15.55 19.98 14.89
CA ILE A 390 -16.88 19.50 15.25
C ILE A 390 -17.01 19.41 16.77
N ARG A 391 -16.00 18.86 17.49
CA ARG A 391 -16.00 18.79 18.95
C ARG A 391 -16.01 20.19 19.61
N GLU A 392 -15.26 21.13 19.07
CA GLU A 392 -15.26 22.53 19.50
C GLU A 392 -16.67 23.14 19.34
N LEU A 393 -17.32 22.91 18.20
CA LEU A 393 -18.65 23.40 17.92
C LEU A 393 -19.68 22.85 18.92
N PHE A 394 -19.68 21.53 19.17
CA PHE A 394 -20.62 20.92 20.12
C PHE A 394 -20.38 21.39 21.55
N SER A 395 -19.12 21.56 21.97
CA SER A 395 -18.78 22.10 23.30
C SER A 395 -19.20 23.58 23.46
N SER A 396 -19.36 24.31 22.36
CA SER A 396 -19.82 25.70 22.38
C SER A 396 -21.35 25.88 22.49
N THR A 397 -22.12 24.80 22.38
CA THR A 397 -23.59 24.86 22.53
C THR A 397 -23.99 25.28 23.94
N HIS A 398 -25.16 25.88 24.10
CA HIS A 398 -25.68 26.32 25.41
C HIS A 398 -25.78 25.14 26.38
N GLN A 399 -26.32 23.99 25.91
CA GLN A 399 -26.48 22.79 26.73
C GLN A 399 -25.13 22.22 27.22
N ALA A 400 -24.11 22.19 26.35
CA ALA A 400 -22.79 21.71 26.72
C ALA A 400 -22.09 22.65 27.73
N ARG A 401 -22.20 23.95 27.53
CA ARG A 401 -21.65 24.95 28.48
C ARG A 401 -22.32 24.88 29.84
N ALA A 402 -23.64 24.75 29.89
CA ALA A 402 -24.40 24.62 31.14
C ALA A 402 -23.97 23.37 31.95
N ARG A 403 -23.56 22.29 31.27
CA ARG A 403 -23.06 21.06 31.90
C ARG A 403 -21.53 21.03 32.09
N GLY A 404 -20.81 22.10 31.71
CA GLY A 404 -19.35 22.18 31.80
C GLY A 404 -18.59 21.23 30.85
N TYR A 405 -19.23 20.79 29.76
CA TYR A 405 -18.62 19.86 28.82
C TYR A 405 -17.63 20.57 27.88
N LYS A 406 -16.35 20.18 28.03
CA LYS A 406 -15.24 20.63 27.19
C LYS A 406 -15.17 19.77 25.90
N PRO A 407 -14.40 20.20 24.85
CA PRO A 407 -14.26 19.42 23.61
C PRO A 407 -13.85 17.96 23.78
N GLY A 408 -13.12 17.62 24.87
CA GLY A 408 -12.74 16.26 25.20
C GLY A 408 -13.92 15.32 25.51
N TYR A 409 -15.04 15.83 26.03
CA TYR A 409 -16.25 15.04 26.28
C TYR A 409 -16.91 14.54 25.00
N PHE A 410 -16.68 15.20 23.88
CA PHE A 410 -17.17 14.83 22.56
C PHE A 410 -16.17 13.96 21.77
N SER A 411 -15.19 13.36 22.46
CA SER A 411 -14.21 12.45 21.90
C SER A 411 -14.45 11.01 22.33
N PHE A 412 -14.46 10.08 21.39
CA PHE A 412 -14.47 8.65 21.69
C PHE A 412 -13.08 8.07 22.00
N ASN A 413 -12.01 8.88 21.91
CA ASN A 413 -10.62 8.46 22.15
C ASN A 413 -10.16 8.67 23.60
N VAL A 414 -10.78 9.59 24.34
CA VAL A 414 -10.40 9.95 25.71
C VAL A 414 -11.54 9.69 26.69
N PRO A 415 -11.26 9.37 27.98
CA PRO A 415 -12.29 9.25 28.98
C PRO A 415 -13.10 10.54 29.17
N GLY A 416 -14.36 10.39 29.62
CA GLY A 416 -15.28 11.50 29.85
C GLY A 416 -16.63 11.22 29.24
N GLY A 417 -16.80 11.51 27.94
CA GLY A 417 -18.08 11.27 27.25
C GLY A 417 -18.16 9.97 26.46
N ARG A 418 -17.09 9.23 26.29
CA ARG A 418 -17.11 7.93 25.61
C ARG A 418 -17.78 6.85 26.48
N CYS A 419 -18.36 5.85 25.83
CA CYS A 419 -18.77 4.62 26.52
C CYS A 419 -17.54 3.94 27.15
N GLU A 420 -17.60 3.61 28.44
CA GLU A 420 -16.47 3.00 29.12
C GLU A 420 -16.37 1.49 28.85
N THR A 421 -17.50 0.82 28.60
CA THR A 421 -17.56 -0.62 28.34
C THR A 421 -16.82 -1.00 27.06
N CYS A 422 -17.09 -0.31 25.95
CA CYS A 422 -16.36 -0.52 24.69
C CYS A 422 -15.16 0.44 24.53
N ALA A 423 -14.85 1.25 25.54
CA ALA A 423 -13.80 2.27 25.49
C ALA A 423 -13.86 3.20 24.26
N GLY A 424 -15.06 3.41 23.70
CA GLY A 424 -15.31 4.23 22.52
C GLY A 424 -15.16 3.51 21.18
N ASP A 425 -14.98 2.20 21.16
CA ASP A 425 -14.93 1.40 19.91
C ASP A 425 -16.33 1.21 19.29
N GLY A 426 -17.39 1.19 20.08
CA GLY A 426 -18.76 0.88 19.66
C GLY A 426 -19.02 -0.63 19.59
N PHE A 427 -17.98 -1.44 19.61
CA PHE A 427 -18.02 -2.89 19.52
C PHE A 427 -17.18 -3.53 20.61
N ILE A 428 -17.52 -4.75 20.99
CA ILE A 428 -16.74 -5.62 21.86
C ILE A 428 -16.08 -6.67 20.97
N LYS A 429 -14.76 -6.72 21.00
CA LYS A 429 -13.99 -7.71 20.25
C LYS A 429 -13.91 -9.01 21.04
N VAL A 430 -14.39 -10.09 20.46
CA VAL A 430 -14.22 -11.46 20.96
C VAL A 430 -13.12 -12.12 20.14
N GLU A 431 -11.97 -12.34 20.77
CA GLU A 431 -10.83 -12.98 20.11
C GLU A 431 -11.07 -14.49 19.98
N MET A 432 -11.05 -14.97 18.75
CA MET A 432 -11.22 -16.39 18.43
C MET A 432 -9.86 -16.98 18.07
N GLN A 433 -9.39 -17.98 18.83
CA GLN A 433 -8.03 -18.53 18.66
C GLN A 433 -7.75 -19.14 17.26
N PHE A 434 -8.78 -19.67 16.61
CA PHE A 434 -8.66 -20.40 15.32
C PHE A 434 -9.55 -19.84 14.20
N LEU A 435 -10.37 -18.83 14.49
CA LEU A 435 -11.28 -18.18 13.56
C LEU A 435 -11.01 -16.67 13.51
N ALA A 436 -11.61 -15.98 12.56
CA ALA A 436 -11.58 -14.53 12.53
C ALA A 436 -12.25 -13.96 13.80
N ASP A 437 -11.68 -12.86 14.34
CA ASP A 437 -12.23 -12.18 15.50
C ASP A 437 -13.68 -11.75 15.26
N LEU A 438 -14.54 -11.97 16.25
CA LEU A 438 -15.94 -11.55 16.19
C LEU A 438 -16.10 -10.18 16.84
N TYR A 439 -16.81 -9.27 16.16
CA TYR A 439 -17.12 -7.94 16.67
C TYR A 439 -18.61 -7.86 16.99
N LEU A 440 -18.94 -7.79 18.28
CA LEU A 440 -20.33 -7.65 18.76
C LEU A 440 -20.62 -6.18 19.06
N THR A 441 -21.79 -5.69 18.67
CA THR A 441 -22.24 -4.34 19.04
C THR A 441 -22.26 -4.21 20.56
N CYS A 442 -21.76 -3.10 21.09
CA CYS A 442 -21.76 -2.85 22.53
C CYS A 442 -23.18 -2.55 23.02
N ASP A 443 -23.70 -3.38 23.91
CA ASP A 443 -25.07 -3.26 24.44
C ASP A 443 -25.29 -1.98 25.26
N ASP A 444 -24.26 -1.46 25.97
CA ASP A 444 -24.38 -0.24 26.78
C ASP A 444 -24.58 1.04 25.96
N CYS A 445 -24.01 1.10 24.77
CA CYS A 445 -24.08 2.29 23.94
C CYS A 445 -24.77 2.05 22.59
N ASP A 446 -25.25 0.84 22.29
CA ASP A 446 -25.86 0.46 21.01
C ASP A 446 -24.99 0.84 19.80
N GLY A 447 -23.67 0.63 19.91
CA GLY A 447 -22.71 0.97 18.86
C GLY A 447 -22.39 2.47 18.71
N THR A 448 -23.04 3.36 19.46
CA THR A 448 -22.91 4.82 19.32
C THR A 448 -21.58 5.38 19.83
N ARG A 449 -20.79 4.61 20.59
CA ARG A 449 -19.49 4.98 21.17
C ARG A 449 -19.54 5.98 22.33
N PHE A 450 -20.69 6.64 22.58
CA PHE A 450 -20.84 7.71 23.58
C PHE A 450 -21.83 7.34 24.68
N LYS A 451 -21.62 7.95 25.85
CA LYS A 451 -22.58 7.91 26.97
C LYS A 451 -23.88 8.61 26.59
N LYS A 452 -24.99 8.25 27.24
CA LYS A 452 -26.32 8.79 26.97
C LYS A 452 -26.38 10.30 27.11
N GLU A 453 -25.71 10.87 28.11
CA GLU A 453 -25.68 12.31 28.43
C GLU A 453 -25.05 13.14 27.28
N ILE A 454 -24.07 12.57 26.55
CA ILE A 454 -23.46 13.23 25.40
C ILE A 454 -24.38 13.22 24.19
N ARG A 455 -25.18 12.17 24.03
CA ARG A 455 -26.19 12.06 22.96
C ARG A 455 -27.36 13.06 23.09
N GLU A 456 -27.58 13.60 24.30
CA GLU A 456 -28.59 14.63 24.54
C GLU A 456 -28.17 16.02 24.02
N ILE A 457 -26.87 16.26 23.84
CA ILE A 457 -26.37 17.52 23.33
C ILE A 457 -26.56 17.59 21.81
N SER A 458 -27.25 18.62 21.36
CA SER A 458 -27.56 18.80 19.93
C SER A 458 -27.10 20.15 19.39
N TYR A 459 -26.76 20.15 18.11
CA TYR A 459 -26.53 21.34 17.29
C TYR A 459 -27.45 21.30 16.08
N ARG A 460 -28.27 22.32 15.90
CA ARG A 460 -29.32 22.38 14.83
C ARG A 460 -30.19 21.11 14.77
N GLY A 461 -30.59 20.58 15.94
CA GLY A 461 -31.45 19.41 16.03
C GLY A 461 -30.75 18.05 15.78
N LYS A 462 -29.43 18.01 15.60
CA LYS A 462 -28.66 16.79 15.41
C LYS A 462 -27.65 16.61 16.54
N ASN A 463 -27.59 15.43 17.14
CA ASN A 463 -26.58 15.09 18.10
C ASN A 463 -25.28 14.63 17.43
N LEU A 464 -24.23 14.35 18.20
CA LEU A 464 -22.93 13.98 17.65
C LEU A 464 -22.96 12.63 16.91
N VAL A 465 -23.81 11.70 17.35
CA VAL A 465 -23.96 10.38 16.69
C VAL A 465 -24.63 10.57 15.32
N ASP A 466 -25.71 11.39 15.27
CA ASP A 466 -26.37 11.73 13.99
C ASP A 466 -25.36 12.33 12.99
N VAL A 467 -24.48 13.19 13.48
CA VAL A 467 -23.43 13.81 12.63
C VAL A 467 -22.43 12.77 12.14
N LEU A 468 -21.99 11.83 12.98
CA LEU A 468 -21.06 10.76 12.58
C LEU A 468 -21.70 9.79 11.55
N GLU A 469 -23.01 9.62 11.57
CA GLU A 469 -23.76 8.81 10.61
C GLU A 469 -24.05 9.53 9.29
N MET A 470 -23.87 10.85 9.22
CA MET A 470 -24.01 11.60 7.96
C MET A 470 -22.92 11.16 6.96
N THR A 471 -23.30 11.13 5.69
CA THR A 471 -22.31 11.10 4.61
C THR A 471 -21.55 12.43 4.55
N VAL A 472 -20.37 12.43 3.94
CA VAL A 472 -19.57 13.66 3.74
C VAL A 472 -20.38 14.73 3.03
N ASP A 473 -21.13 14.39 1.97
CA ASP A 473 -21.95 15.35 1.21
C ASP A 473 -23.09 15.94 2.07
N ASN A 474 -23.80 15.10 2.83
CA ASN A 474 -24.85 15.58 3.73
C ASN A 474 -24.29 16.46 4.85
N ALA A 475 -23.11 16.11 5.36
CA ALA A 475 -22.44 16.92 6.38
C ALA A 475 -21.94 18.25 5.83
N LEU A 476 -21.49 18.30 4.57
CA LEU A 476 -21.14 19.56 3.88
C LEU A 476 -22.33 20.52 3.86
N GLU A 477 -23.50 20.05 3.51
CA GLU A 477 -24.72 20.87 3.50
C GLU A 477 -25.08 21.31 4.92
N PHE A 478 -25.04 20.39 5.89
CA PHE A 478 -25.34 20.68 7.30
C PHE A 478 -24.40 21.73 7.91
N PHE A 479 -23.11 21.68 7.60
CA PHE A 479 -22.09 22.59 8.11
C PHE A 479 -21.77 23.76 7.16
N LYS A 480 -22.58 24.04 6.14
CA LYS A 480 -22.37 25.12 5.16
C LYS A 480 -22.09 26.49 5.81
N GLY A 481 -22.69 26.77 6.98
CA GLY A 481 -22.44 28.00 7.76
C GLY A 481 -21.16 27.97 8.64
N ASN A 482 -20.36 26.88 8.59
CA ASN A 482 -19.15 26.75 9.37
C ASN A 482 -17.94 26.48 8.44
N PRO A 483 -17.26 27.52 7.94
CA PRO A 483 -16.23 27.38 6.92
C PRO A 483 -15.02 26.56 7.39
N LYS A 484 -14.74 26.51 8.70
CA LYS A 484 -13.65 25.68 9.26
C LYS A 484 -13.93 24.20 9.07
N ILE A 485 -15.16 23.74 9.30
CA ILE A 485 -15.56 22.33 9.11
C ILE A 485 -15.74 22.03 7.61
N ALA A 486 -16.51 22.89 6.92
CA ALA A 486 -16.85 22.70 5.52
C ALA A 486 -15.60 22.53 4.63
N ARG A 487 -14.52 23.25 4.89
CA ARG A 487 -13.26 23.14 4.15
C ARG A 487 -12.67 21.72 4.17
N TYR A 488 -12.64 21.06 5.32
CA TYR A 488 -12.10 19.70 5.43
C TYR A 488 -13.03 18.66 4.79
N LEU A 489 -14.34 18.86 4.90
CA LEU A 489 -15.32 17.98 4.29
C LEU A 489 -15.34 18.15 2.77
N GLN A 490 -15.14 19.37 2.25
CA GLN A 490 -15.07 19.63 0.82
C GLN A 490 -13.95 18.81 0.17
N VAL A 491 -12.77 18.76 0.77
CA VAL A 491 -11.67 17.98 0.23
C VAL A 491 -11.98 16.49 0.17
N LEU A 492 -12.72 15.94 1.15
CA LEU A 492 -13.19 14.55 1.11
C LEU A 492 -14.19 14.30 -0.03
N SER A 493 -15.15 15.23 -0.23
CA SER A 493 -16.11 15.15 -1.33
C SER A 493 -15.40 15.26 -2.68
N ASP A 494 -14.48 16.19 -2.78
CA ASP A 494 -13.68 16.42 -3.98
C ASP A 494 -12.90 15.19 -4.43
N VAL A 495 -12.27 14.42 -3.53
CA VAL A 495 -11.60 13.14 -3.85
C VAL A 495 -12.57 11.99 -4.14
N GLY A 496 -13.87 12.27 -4.32
CA GLY A 496 -14.89 11.28 -4.64
C GLY A 496 -15.34 10.44 -3.44
N LEU A 497 -15.15 10.92 -2.20
CA LEU A 497 -15.58 10.25 -0.96
C LEU A 497 -16.83 10.89 -0.34
N GLY A 498 -17.65 11.59 -1.14
CA GLY A 498 -18.86 12.23 -0.69
C GLY A 498 -19.89 11.28 -0.06
N TYR A 499 -19.87 10.02 -0.44
CA TYR A 499 -20.80 8.98 -0.01
C TYR A 499 -20.43 8.29 1.31
N ILE A 500 -19.18 8.33 1.76
CA ILE A 500 -18.75 7.65 3.00
C ILE A 500 -19.31 8.38 4.23
N LYS A 501 -19.60 7.62 5.29
CA LYS A 501 -20.03 8.21 6.56
C LYS A 501 -18.85 8.83 7.30
N LEU A 502 -19.08 9.95 7.96
CA LEU A 502 -18.05 10.66 8.73
C LEU A 502 -17.41 9.77 9.81
N GLY A 503 -18.21 9.00 10.51
CA GLY A 503 -17.77 8.09 11.59
C GLY A 503 -17.42 6.67 11.14
N GLN A 504 -17.36 6.40 9.82
CA GLN A 504 -17.07 5.06 9.30
C GLN A 504 -15.73 4.54 9.82
N PRO A 505 -15.68 3.34 10.44
CA PRO A 505 -14.44 2.77 10.93
C PRO A 505 -13.42 2.55 9.79
N SER A 506 -12.15 2.83 10.04
CA SER A 506 -11.10 2.72 9.03
C SER A 506 -10.89 1.32 8.46
N ASN A 507 -11.21 0.29 9.24
CA ASN A 507 -11.11 -1.11 8.82
C ASN A 507 -12.27 -1.57 7.92
N THR A 508 -13.27 -0.74 7.70
CA THR A 508 -14.38 -0.99 6.76
C THR A 508 -14.22 -0.24 5.44
N LEU A 509 -13.17 0.58 5.33
CA LEU A 509 -12.82 1.25 4.09
C LEU A 509 -12.08 0.30 3.16
N SER A 510 -12.36 0.38 1.86
CA SER A 510 -11.55 -0.26 0.84
C SER A 510 -10.14 0.34 0.81
N GLY A 511 -9.15 -0.37 0.22
CA GLY A 511 -7.80 0.15 0.07
C GLY A 511 -7.76 1.49 -0.67
N GLY A 512 -8.51 1.62 -1.76
CA GLY A 512 -8.63 2.86 -2.52
C GLY A 512 -9.32 3.99 -1.75
N GLU A 513 -10.36 3.71 -0.93
CA GLU A 513 -10.97 4.71 -0.05
C GLU A 513 -9.99 5.20 1.01
N ALA A 514 -9.25 4.29 1.66
CA ALA A 514 -8.22 4.65 2.64
C ALA A 514 -7.14 5.55 2.04
N GLN A 515 -6.69 5.24 0.83
CA GLN A 515 -5.70 6.03 0.09
C GLN A 515 -6.23 7.43 -0.24
N ARG A 516 -7.48 7.55 -0.70
CA ARG A 516 -8.12 8.85 -0.96
C ARG A 516 -8.33 9.68 0.30
N VAL A 517 -8.62 9.07 1.46
CA VAL A 517 -8.67 9.78 2.74
C VAL A 517 -7.28 10.33 3.11
N LYS A 518 -6.21 9.58 2.88
CA LYS A 518 -4.83 10.07 3.09
C LYS A 518 -4.54 11.27 2.19
N LEU A 519 -4.87 11.18 0.90
CA LEU A 519 -4.74 12.27 -0.06
C LEU A 519 -5.50 13.52 0.40
N ALA A 520 -6.78 13.36 0.80
CA ALA A 520 -7.60 14.45 1.30
C ALA A 520 -6.97 15.15 2.51
N ALA A 521 -6.35 14.40 3.42
CA ALA A 521 -5.70 14.97 4.60
C ALA A 521 -4.52 15.89 4.24
N HIS A 522 -3.72 15.52 3.24
CA HIS A 522 -2.61 16.35 2.76
C HIS A 522 -3.13 17.63 2.06
N LEU A 523 -4.18 17.52 1.27
CA LEU A 523 -4.80 18.67 0.59
C LEU A 523 -5.49 19.64 1.55
N ALA A 524 -6.07 19.14 2.65
CA ALA A 524 -6.76 19.95 3.66
C ALA A 524 -5.83 20.88 4.42
N VAL A 525 -4.55 20.53 4.57
CA VAL A 525 -3.54 21.34 5.26
C VAL A 525 -2.88 22.28 4.25
N ARG A 526 -3.10 23.60 4.41
CA ARG A 526 -2.34 24.61 3.66
C ARG A 526 -0.89 24.62 4.16
N ARG A 527 0.02 24.01 3.40
CA ARG A 527 1.47 24.13 3.59
C ARG A 527 2.08 24.71 2.31
N ASP A 528 1.74 25.96 2.03
CA ASP A 528 2.17 26.66 0.79
C ASP A 528 3.69 26.98 0.77
N THR A 529 4.46 26.61 1.80
CA THR A 529 5.87 26.98 1.96
C THR A 529 6.85 25.82 1.83
N LYS A 530 6.39 24.57 1.78
CA LYS A 530 7.26 23.39 1.73
C LYS A 530 7.09 22.63 0.42
N HIS A 531 8.21 22.27 -0.18
CA HIS A 531 8.23 21.37 -1.34
C HIS A 531 8.17 19.92 -0.86
N THR A 532 7.06 19.25 -1.06
CA THR A 532 6.85 17.84 -0.72
C THR A 532 6.93 16.97 -1.96
N LEU A 533 7.68 15.87 -1.87
CA LEU A 533 7.64 14.79 -2.85
C LEU A 533 6.57 13.78 -2.43
N PHE A 534 5.48 13.75 -3.15
CA PHE A 534 4.41 12.77 -2.98
C PHE A 534 4.67 11.52 -3.81
N ILE A 535 4.60 10.37 -3.18
CA ILE A 535 4.68 9.06 -3.84
C ILE A 535 3.33 8.36 -3.67
N PHE A 536 2.73 7.94 -4.77
CA PHE A 536 1.48 7.17 -4.78
C PHE A 536 1.74 5.78 -5.38
N ASP A 537 1.23 4.76 -4.71
CA ASP A 537 1.33 3.37 -5.18
C ASP A 537 -0.05 2.90 -5.65
N GLU A 538 -0.18 2.69 -6.97
CA GLU A 538 -1.37 2.26 -7.68
C GLU A 538 -2.65 3.02 -7.23
N PRO A 539 -2.68 4.36 -7.34
CA PRO A 539 -3.77 5.17 -6.79
C PRO A 539 -5.11 5.03 -7.53
N THR A 540 -5.14 4.38 -8.69
CA THR A 540 -6.37 4.16 -9.48
C THR A 540 -7.06 2.85 -9.18
N THR A 541 -6.52 2.03 -8.29
CA THR A 541 -7.11 0.74 -7.89
C THR A 541 -8.54 0.94 -7.40
N GLY A 542 -9.49 0.16 -7.95
CA GLY A 542 -10.91 0.23 -7.59
C GLY A 542 -11.62 1.52 -8.01
N LEU A 543 -11.07 2.29 -8.95
CA LEU A 543 -11.66 3.52 -9.41
C LEU A 543 -12.33 3.38 -10.77
N HIS A 544 -13.56 3.87 -10.86
CA HIS A 544 -14.22 4.11 -12.14
C HIS A 544 -13.52 5.27 -12.89
N PHE A 545 -13.60 5.29 -14.23
CA PHE A 545 -13.00 6.32 -15.10
C PHE A 545 -13.29 7.77 -14.66
N ASP A 546 -14.51 8.05 -14.18
CA ASP A 546 -14.90 9.37 -13.69
C ASP A 546 -14.13 9.78 -12.43
N ASP A 547 -13.86 8.83 -11.54
CA ASP A 547 -13.09 9.08 -10.32
C ASP A 547 -11.59 9.20 -10.61
N ILE A 548 -11.08 8.49 -11.64
CA ILE A 548 -9.71 8.69 -12.14
C ILE A 548 -9.53 10.11 -12.65
N SER A 549 -10.50 10.64 -13.39
CA SER A 549 -10.46 12.03 -13.88
C SER A 549 -10.38 13.05 -12.72
N LYS A 550 -11.15 12.82 -11.64
CA LYS A 550 -11.08 13.65 -10.43
C LYS A 550 -9.72 13.53 -9.76
N LEU A 551 -9.20 12.30 -9.61
CA LEU A 551 -7.88 12.06 -9.00
C LEU A 551 -6.76 12.79 -9.75
N LEU A 552 -6.76 12.78 -11.08
CA LEU A 552 -5.79 13.52 -11.90
C LEU A 552 -5.84 15.02 -11.63
N ASN A 553 -7.03 15.61 -11.47
CA ASN A 553 -7.16 17.02 -11.12
C ASN A 553 -6.46 17.35 -9.79
N TYR A 554 -6.46 16.40 -8.82
CA TYR A 554 -5.74 16.59 -7.56
C TYR A 554 -4.23 16.53 -7.71
N PHE A 555 -3.71 15.65 -8.55
CA PHE A 555 -2.27 15.62 -8.84
C PHE A 555 -1.83 16.95 -9.44
N TRP A 556 -2.61 17.54 -10.35
CA TRP A 556 -2.33 18.86 -10.89
C TRP A 556 -2.39 19.97 -9.84
N LEU A 557 -3.37 19.94 -8.93
CA LEU A 557 -3.43 20.88 -7.81
C LEU A 557 -2.21 20.76 -6.86
N LEU A 558 -1.68 19.56 -6.64
CA LEU A 558 -0.44 19.38 -5.88
C LEU A 558 0.76 20.01 -6.61
N LEU A 559 0.86 19.81 -7.92
CA LEU A 559 1.93 20.41 -8.74
C LEU A 559 1.84 21.93 -8.77
N GLU A 560 0.64 22.51 -8.92
CA GLU A 560 0.42 23.96 -8.85
C GLU A 560 0.86 24.58 -7.50
N ARG A 561 0.83 23.80 -6.43
CA ARG A 561 1.34 24.17 -5.11
C ARG A 561 2.84 23.91 -4.93
N ASN A 562 3.58 23.82 -6.02
CA ASN A 562 5.04 23.61 -6.01
C ASN A 562 5.48 22.29 -5.34
N ASN A 563 4.70 21.22 -5.49
CA ASN A 563 5.06 19.88 -5.05
C ASN A 563 5.50 19.01 -6.24
N SER A 564 6.04 17.84 -5.95
CA SER A 564 6.38 16.82 -6.95
C SER A 564 5.50 15.60 -6.73
N VAL A 565 5.06 14.97 -7.82
CA VAL A 565 4.20 13.79 -7.78
C VAL A 565 4.87 12.66 -8.54
N VAL A 566 5.13 11.57 -7.86
CA VAL A 566 5.63 10.31 -8.42
C VAL A 566 4.60 9.22 -8.17
N ILE A 567 4.16 8.53 -9.20
CA ILE A 567 3.20 7.44 -9.04
C ILE A 567 3.72 6.14 -9.67
N ILE A 568 3.42 5.02 -9.03
CA ILE A 568 3.53 3.69 -9.65
C ILE A 568 2.17 3.40 -10.26
N GLU A 569 2.10 3.14 -11.56
CA GLU A 569 0.83 2.94 -12.24
C GLU A 569 0.90 2.00 -13.45
N HIS A 570 -0.25 1.35 -13.72
CA HIS A 570 -0.49 0.49 -14.85
C HIS A 570 -1.65 1.00 -15.73
N ASN A 571 -2.47 1.91 -15.21
CA ASN A 571 -3.60 2.47 -15.92
C ASN A 571 -3.15 3.41 -17.04
N LEU A 572 -3.45 3.05 -18.29
CA LEU A 572 -3.00 3.78 -19.48
C LEU A 572 -3.62 5.18 -19.59
N ASP A 573 -4.82 5.39 -19.05
CA ASP A 573 -5.45 6.72 -19.02
C ASP A 573 -4.72 7.69 -18.08
N VAL A 574 -4.07 7.18 -17.04
CA VAL A 574 -3.21 7.99 -16.17
C VAL A 574 -1.82 8.17 -16.77
N ILE A 575 -1.24 7.08 -17.30
CA ILE A 575 0.10 7.10 -17.90
C ILE A 575 0.17 8.11 -19.06
N LYS A 576 -0.88 8.20 -19.91
CA LYS A 576 -0.92 9.18 -21.01
C LYS A 576 -0.92 10.64 -20.54
N CYS A 577 -1.26 10.89 -19.27
CA CYS A 577 -1.30 12.23 -18.69
C CYS A 577 0.02 12.66 -18.03
N ALA A 578 1.02 11.77 -17.95
CA ALA A 578 2.30 12.05 -17.30
C ALA A 578 3.14 13.10 -18.03
N ASP A 579 3.88 13.91 -17.29
CA ASP A 579 4.94 14.75 -17.85
C ASP A 579 6.20 13.94 -18.18
N HIS A 580 6.43 12.88 -17.38
CA HIS A 580 7.63 12.06 -17.51
C HIS A 580 7.33 10.63 -17.06
N ILE A 581 7.78 9.67 -17.84
CA ILE A 581 7.62 8.24 -17.58
C ILE A 581 8.99 7.61 -17.40
N ILE A 582 9.10 6.70 -16.45
CA ILE A 582 10.24 5.79 -16.28
C ILE A 582 9.69 4.37 -16.35
N ASP A 583 9.98 3.67 -17.44
CA ASP A 583 9.48 2.32 -17.72
C ASP A 583 10.52 1.28 -17.34
N LEU A 584 10.16 0.39 -16.41
CA LEU A 584 11.02 -0.68 -15.89
C LEU A 584 10.65 -2.03 -16.52
N GLY A 585 11.66 -2.81 -16.87
CA GLY A 585 11.46 -4.10 -17.50
C GLY A 585 12.80 -4.75 -17.88
N PRO A 586 12.84 -5.40 -19.07
CA PRO A 586 11.73 -5.63 -20.01
C PRO A 586 10.73 -6.69 -19.52
N GLU A 587 11.18 -7.58 -18.60
CA GLU A 587 10.40 -8.70 -18.05
C GLU A 587 10.35 -8.62 -16.52
N ALA A 588 9.76 -9.64 -15.90
CA ALA A 588 9.69 -9.79 -14.45
C ALA A 588 10.94 -10.47 -13.86
N GLY A 589 11.15 -10.36 -12.55
CA GLY A 589 12.17 -11.08 -11.79
C GLY A 589 13.59 -10.84 -12.31
N GLU A 590 14.38 -11.90 -12.50
CA GLU A 590 15.78 -11.81 -12.95
C GLU A 590 15.93 -11.21 -14.36
N LYS A 591 14.92 -11.36 -15.22
CA LYS A 591 14.90 -10.80 -16.58
C LYS A 591 14.43 -9.33 -16.60
N GLY A 592 13.99 -8.81 -15.44
CA GLY A 592 13.62 -7.42 -15.24
C GLY A 592 14.73 -6.59 -14.60
N GLY A 593 14.34 -5.54 -13.91
CA GLY A 593 15.25 -4.70 -13.12
C GLY A 593 16.14 -3.76 -13.94
N GLU A 594 15.73 -3.44 -15.17
CA GLU A 594 16.39 -2.47 -16.05
C GLU A 594 15.45 -1.30 -16.33
N VAL A 595 16.00 -0.13 -16.62
CA VAL A 595 15.25 0.98 -17.20
C VAL A 595 15.16 0.74 -18.71
N VAL A 596 13.96 0.50 -19.21
CA VAL A 596 13.71 0.19 -20.63
C VAL A 596 13.54 1.45 -21.45
N ALA A 597 12.81 2.43 -20.90
CA ALA A 597 12.53 3.69 -21.56
C ALA A 597 12.32 4.81 -20.54
N VAL A 598 12.70 6.03 -20.91
CA VAL A 598 12.53 7.25 -20.12
C VAL A 598 12.14 8.38 -21.06
N GLY A 599 11.15 9.17 -20.70
CA GLY A 599 10.72 10.33 -21.46
C GLY A 599 9.25 10.67 -21.31
N THR A 600 8.71 11.46 -22.21
CA THR A 600 7.27 11.76 -22.30
C THR A 600 6.50 10.55 -22.84
N PRO A 601 5.18 10.47 -22.62
CA PRO A 601 4.36 9.42 -23.24
C PRO A 601 4.58 9.27 -24.75
N GLU A 602 4.76 10.37 -25.46
CA GLU A 602 5.01 10.41 -26.91
C GLU A 602 6.37 9.81 -27.28
N GLU A 603 7.37 9.93 -26.43
CA GLU A 603 8.69 9.33 -26.62
C GLU A 603 8.67 7.83 -26.31
N ILE A 604 7.97 7.44 -25.24
CA ILE A 604 7.89 6.04 -24.79
C ILE A 604 7.25 5.13 -25.85
N ILE A 605 6.23 5.59 -26.58
CA ILE A 605 5.56 4.78 -27.63
C ILE A 605 6.49 4.45 -28.82
N THR A 606 7.62 5.14 -28.96
CA THR A 606 8.61 4.88 -30.00
C THR A 606 9.62 3.79 -29.64
N VAL A 607 9.67 3.38 -28.37
CA VAL A 607 10.63 2.40 -27.86
C VAL A 607 10.07 0.98 -28.00
N GLU A 608 10.57 0.21 -28.93
CA GLU A 608 10.08 -1.15 -29.23
C GLU A 608 10.17 -2.13 -28.05
N ARG A 609 11.18 -1.97 -27.18
CA ARG A 609 11.35 -2.82 -25.99
C ARG A 609 10.35 -2.50 -24.86
N SER A 610 9.64 -1.35 -24.91
CA SER A 610 8.67 -0.93 -23.91
C SER A 610 7.32 -1.61 -24.14
N TRP A 611 6.93 -2.48 -23.23
CA TRP A 611 5.57 -3.01 -23.23
C TRP A 611 4.53 -1.93 -22.97
N THR A 612 4.81 -1.04 -22.02
CA THR A 612 3.94 0.11 -21.75
C THR A 612 3.76 0.97 -23.01
N GLY A 613 4.86 1.25 -23.74
CA GLY A 613 4.80 2.02 -24.98
C GLY A 613 3.92 1.39 -26.06
N LYS A 614 3.97 0.06 -26.20
CA LYS A 614 3.13 -0.67 -27.17
C LYS A 614 1.63 -0.49 -26.88
N TYR A 615 1.21 -0.63 -25.62
CA TYR A 615 -0.20 -0.47 -25.24
C TYR A 615 -0.64 0.99 -25.20
N LEU A 616 0.24 1.91 -24.80
CA LEU A 616 -0.03 3.33 -24.72
C LEU A 616 -0.33 3.97 -26.08
N LYS A 617 0.21 3.42 -27.15
CA LYS A 617 0.06 3.94 -28.51
C LYS A 617 -1.40 4.13 -28.93
N SER A 618 -2.29 3.23 -28.54
CA SER A 618 -3.73 3.31 -28.85
C SER A 618 -4.46 4.39 -28.03
N TYR A 619 -3.90 4.86 -26.93
CA TYR A 619 -4.47 5.87 -26.05
C TYR A 619 -4.03 7.31 -26.36
N LEU A 620 -2.96 7.48 -27.14
CA LEU A 620 -2.45 8.79 -27.59
C LEU A 620 -2.97 9.18 -28.98
N ASN A 621 -3.49 8.22 -29.75
CA ASN A 621 -4.15 8.44 -31.04
C ASN A 621 -5.68 8.74 -30.80
#